data_6dabb3145b0fa426f78e4efe43995828
#
_entry.id   6dabb3145b0fa426f78e4efe43995828
#
_cell.length_a   1.000
_cell.length_b   1.000
_cell.length_c   1.000
_cell.angle_alpha   90.00
_cell.angle_beta   90.00
_cell.angle_gamma   90.00
#
_symmetry.space_group_name_H-M   'P 1'
#
loop_
_entity.id
_entity.type
_entity.pdbx_description
1 polymer ?
#
loop_
_entity_poly.entity_id
_entity_poly.type
_entity_poly.pdbx_seq_one_letter_code
_entity_poly.pdbx_strand_id
1 'polypeptide(L)'
;VIVVDSNVVAYLYLPGDYTEQAEILLQRDPDWVAPLLWRSEFRSILSGYLRRKTLTFEAARDLQLEAESLMAGAEHEVDSRLVL
;
A
#
# COMPACT_ATOMS: atom_id res chain seq x y z
N VAL A 1 -0.51 6.74 15.47
CA VAL A 1 0.39 6.44 14.33
C VAL A 1 0.72 4.96 14.29
N ILE A 2 0.63 4.35 13.13
CA ILE A 2 1.05 2.96 12.92
C ILE A 2 2.00 2.88 11.73
N VAL A 3 2.99 1.99 11.85
CA VAL A 3 3.93 1.71 10.76
C VAL A 3 3.42 0.50 10.00
N VAL A 4 3.14 0.69 8.72
CA VAL A 4 2.59 -0.36 7.85
C VAL A 4 3.57 -0.69 6.74
N ASP A 5 3.54 -1.93 6.26
CA ASP A 5 4.34 -2.29 5.09
C ASP A 5 3.52 -2.12 3.80
N SER A 6 4.18 -2.34 2.67
CA SER A 6 3.57 -2.19 1.36
C SER A 6 2.40 -3.16 1.14
N ASN A 7 2.40 -4.33 1.79
CA ASN A 7 1.31 -5.29 1.66
C ASN A 7 0.02 -4.74 2.29
N VAL A 8 0.11 -4.05 3.42
CA VAL A 8 -1.07 -3.45 4.07
C VAL A 8 -1.67 -2.37 3.16
N VAL A 9 -0.83 -1.53 2.56
CA VAL A 9 -1.29 -0.53 1.59
C VAL A 9 -1.94 -1.22 0.39
N ALA A 10 -1.34 -2.31 -0.10
CA ALA A 10 -1.89 -3.07 -1.22
C ALA A 10 -3.25 -3.67 -0.88
N TYR A 11 -3.45 -4.17 0.34
CA TYR A 11 -4.75 -4.71 0.75
C TYR A 11 -5.86 -3.65 0.69
N LEU A 12 -5.51 -2.39 0.94
CA LEU A 12 -6.48 -1.31 0.89
C LEU A 12 -6.96 -1.04 -0.55
N TYR A 13 -6.06 -1.11 -1.52
CA TYR A 13 -6.36 -0.71 -2.90
C TYR A 13 -6.69 -1.86 -3.84
N LEU A 14 -6.21 -3.08 -3.54
CA LEU A 14 -6.43 -4.24 -4.39
C LEU A 14 -7.45 -5.16 -3.72
N PRO A 15 -8.63 -5.36 -4.32
CA PRO A 15 -9.68 -6.18 -3.71
C PRO A 15 -9.19 -7.59 -3.39
N GLY A 16 -9.48 -8.05 -2.18
CA GLY A 16 -9.07 -9.36 -1.73
C GLY A 16 -9.53 -9.63 -0.31
N ASP A 17 -9.04 -10.72 0.26
CA ASP A 17 -9.48 -11.22 1.56
C ASP A 17 -9.19 -10.27 2.72
N TYR A 18 -8.20 -9.37 2.55
CA TYR A 18 -7.75 -8.50 3.63
C TYR A 18 -8.13 -7.03 3.44
N THR A 19 -8.87 -6.71 2.37
CA THR A 19 -9.23 -5.31 2.07
C THR A 19 -10.08 -4.70 3.19
N GLU A 20 -11.08 -5.42 3.66
CA GLU A 20 -11.96 -4.92 4.71
C GLU A 20 -11.18 -4.63 6.00
N GLN A 21 -10.26 -5.52 6.36
CA GLN A 21 -9.42 -5.36 7.55
C GLN A 21 -8.51 -4.14 7.43
N ALA A 22 -7.94 -3.91 6.23
CA ALA A 22 -7.12 -2.75 5.98
C ALA A 22 -7.93 -1.46 6.06
N GLU A 23 -9.15 -1.45 5.55
CA GLU A 23 -10.06 -0.32 5.63
C GLU A 23 -10.42 0.01 7.10
N ILE A 24 -10.71 -1.01 7.90
CA ILE A 24 -11.00 -0.83 9.33
C ILE A 24 -9.79 -0.26 10.05
N LEU A 25 -8.60 -0.77 9.75
CA LEU A 25 -7.37 -0.27 10.35
C LEU A 25 -7.14 1.20 10.03
N LEU A 26 -7.38 1.60 8.78
CA LEU A 26 -7.23 2.99 8.35
C LEU A 26 -8.25 3.90 9.04
N GLN A 27 -9.48 3.42 9.25
CA GLN A 27 -10.52 4.18 9.95
C GLN A 27 -10.17 4.40 11.43
N ARG A 28 -9.58 3.38 12.06
CA ARG A 28 -9.22 3.45 13.49
C ARG A 28 -8.00 4.33 13.73
N ASP A 29 -7.05 4.28 12.85
CA ASP A 29 -5.83 5.09 12.93
C ASP A 29 -5.42 5.50 11.52
N PRO A 30 -5.86 6.67 11.05
CA PRO A 30 -5.54 7.12 9.70
C PRO A 30 -4.11 7.65 9.54
N ASP A 31 -3.37 7.74 10.64
CA ASP A 31 -2.00 8.25 10.62
C ASP A 31 -1.02 7.10 10.34
N TRP A 32 -0.99 6.67 9.10
CA TRP A 32 -0.11 5.60 8.64
C TRP A 32 1.25 6.13 8.24
N VAL A 33 2.29 5.38 8.60
CA VAL A 33 3.68 5.63 8.24
C VAL A 33 4.22 4.38 7.55
N ALA A 34 5.01 4.56 6.50
CA ALA A 34 5.57 3.44 5.76
C ALA A 34 7.08 3.57 5.59
N PRO A 35 7.82 2.45 5.48
CA PRO A 35 9.24 2.48 5.14
C PRO A 35 9.48 3.13 3.78
N LEU A 36 10.69 3.69 3.59
CA LEU A 36 11.03 4.44 2.38
C LEU A 36 10.85 3.64 1.10
N LEU A 37 11.04 2.32 1.14
CA LEU A 37 10.95 1.47 -0.05
C LEU A 37 9.52 1.02 -0.39
N TRP A 38 8.52 1.50 0.33
CA TRP A 38 7.14 1.05 0.13
C TRP A 38 6.65 1.28 -1.31
N ARG A 39 7.06 2.39 -1.94
CA ARG A 39 6.64 2.71 -3.31
C ARG A 39 7.13 1.67 -4.31
N SER A 40 8.39 1.26 -4.19
CA SER A 40 8.98 0.25 -5.07
C SER A 40 8.33 -1.11 -4.84
N GLU A 41 8.08 -1.45 -3.60
CA GLU A 41 7.43 -2.71 -3.23
C GLU A 41 5.98 -2.75 -3.73
N PHE A 42 5.24 -1.65 -3.56
CA PHE A 42 3.88 -1.53 -4.05
C PHE A 42 3.84 -1.67 -5.58
N ARG A 43 4.77 -1.01 -6.27
CA ARG A 43 4.89 -1.11 -7.73
C ARG A 43 5.16 -2.55 -8.16
N SER A 44 5.99 -3.28 -7.42
CA SER A 44 6.26 -4.70 -7.70
C SER A 44 5.01 -5.55 -7.56
N ILE A 45 4.18 -5.27 -6.55
CA ILE A 45 2.92 -5.96 -6.35
C ILE A 45 2.00 -5.70 -7.56
N LEU A 46 1.86 -4.44 -7.99
CA LEU A 46 1.05 -4.09 -9.15
C LEU A 46 1.57 -4.75 -10.42
N SER A 47 2.89 -4.84 -10.59
CA SER A 47 3.50 -5.52 -11.74
C SER A 47 3.09 -6.99 -11.79
N GLY A 48 2.97 -7.65 -10.64
CA GLY A 48 2.46 -9.02 -10.57
C GLY A 48 1.04 -9.13 -11.11
N TYR A 49 0.17 -8.19 -10.75
CA TYR A 49 -1.20 -8.14 -11.26
C TYR A 49 -1.24 -7.89 -12.76
N LEU A 50 -0.36 -7.02 -13.28
CA LEU A 50 -0.24 -6.77 -14.72
C LEU A 50 0.17 -8.05 -15.47
N ARG A 51 1.16 -8.79 -14.95
CA ARG A 51 1.61 -10.04 -15.58
C ARG A 51 0.52 -11.09 -15.62
N ARG A 52 -0.36 -11.13 -14.62
CA ARG A 52 -1.50 -12.03 -14.58
C ARG A 52 -2.71 -11.52 -15.37
N LYS A 53 -2.59 -10.32 -15.95
CA LYS A 53 -3.64 -9.65 -16.71
C LYS A 53 -4.93 -9.40 -15.91
N THR A 54 -4.76 -9.22 -14.60
CA THR A 54 -5.88 -8.89 -13.71
C THR A 54 -6.08 -7.39 -13.53
N LEU A 55 -5.12 -6.60 -14.01
CA LEU A 55 -5.21 -5.14 -14.05
C LEU A 55 -4.71 -4.63 -15.40
N THR A 56 -5.29 -3.51 -15.86
CA THR A 56 -4.72 -2.77 -16.99
C THR A 56 -3.58 -1.90 -16.50
N PHE A 57 -2.71 -1.48 -17.41
CA PHE A 57 -1.62 -0.56 -17.09
C PHE A 57 -2.16 0.75 -16.52
N GLU A 58 -3.24 1.30 -17.11
CA GLU A 58 -3.82 2.56 -16.63
C GLU A 58 -4.37 2.42 -15.22
N ALA A 59 -5.07 1.32 -14.93
CA ALA A 59 -5.59 1.07 -13.60
C ALA A 59 -4.47 0.93 -12.56
N ALA A 60 -3.39 0.22 -12.92
CA ALA A 60 -2.24 0.06 -12.04
C ALA A 60 -1.57 1.40 -11.75
N ARG A 61 -1.40 2.24 -12.78
CA ARG A 61 -0.83 3.58 -12.59
C ARG A 61 -1.69 4.44 -11.67
N ASP A 62 -3.01 4.40 -11.86
CA ASP A 62 -3.92 5.19 -11.03
C ASP A 62 -3.89 4.74 -9.57
N LEU A 63 -3.81 3.43 -9.33
CA LEU A 63 -3.68 2.89 -7.97
C LEU A 63 -2.37 3.31 -7.32
N GLN A 64 -1.26 3.31 -8.08
CA GLN A 64 0.03 3.78 -7.58
C GLN A 64 -0.06 5.24 -7.14
N LEU A 65 -0.67 6.09 -7.97
CA LEU A 65 -0.82 7.52 -7.67
C LEU A 65 -1.71 7.75 -6.46
N GLU A 66 -2.81 7.01 -6.34
CA GLU A 66 -3.69 7.12 -5.19
C GLU A 66 -2.99 6.70 -3.88
N ALA A 67 -2.23 5.61 -3.93
CA ALA A 67 -1.48 5.14 -2.76
C ALA A 67 -0.41 6.17 -2.37
N GLU A 68 0.29 6.74 -3.36
CA GLU A 68 1.29 7.77 -3.10
C GLU A 68 0.67 9.04 -2.51
N SER A 69 -0.54 9.40 -2.93
CA SER A 69 -1.27 10.52 -2.32
C SER A 69 -1.64 10.24 -0.87
N LEU A 70 -2.12 9.03 -0.57
CA LEU A 70 -2.46 8.64 0.79
C LEU A 70 -1.25 8.72 1.71
N MET A 71 -0.10 8.25 1.22
CA MET A 71 1.12 8.13 2.02
C MET A 71 2.04 9.35 1.90
N ALA A 72 1.60 10.42 1.24
CA ALA A 72 2.42 11.61 1.05
C ALA A 72 2.85 12.19 2.40
N GLY A 73 4.14 12.40 2.58
CA GLY A 73 4.72 12.91 3.82
C GLY A 73 4.83 11.90 4.96
N ALA A 74 4.37 10.66 4.74
CA ALA A 74 4.35 9.61 5.76
C ALA A 74 5.42 8.52 5.52
N GLU A 75 6.43 8.82 4.69
CA GLU A 75 7.48 7.87 4.36
C GLU A 75 8.69 8.12 5.25
N HIS A 76 9.12 7.07 5.96
CA HIS A 76 10.22 7.18 6.91
C HIS A 76 11.13 5.97 6.84
N GLU A 77 12.40 6.18 7.20
CA GLU A 77 13.31 5.09 7.46
C GLU A 77 12.95 4.49 8.82
N VAL A 78 12.51 3.24 8.84
CA VAL A 78 12.06 2.58 10.07
C VAL A 78 12.72 1.21 10.21
N ASP A 79 12.84 0.76 11.46
CA ASP A 79 13.28 -0.59 11.77
C ASP A 79 12.21 -1.57 11.32
N SER A 80 12.58 -2.55 10.50
CA SER A 80 11.64 -3.53 9.96
C SER A 80 10.88 -4.31 11.04
N ARG A 81 11.43 -4.39 12.26
CA ARG A 81 10.76 -5.06 13.38
C ARG A 81 9.55 -4.30 13.90
N LEU A 82 9.40 -3.03 13.51
CA LEU A 82 8.29 -2.17 13.93
C LEU A 82 7.17 -2.12 12.90
N VAL A 83 7.34 -2.76 11.76
CA VAL A 83 6.37 -2.72 10.64
C VAL A 83 5.30 -3.77 10.84
N LEU A 84 4.06 -3.36 10.69
CA LEU A 84 2.90 -4.25 10.75
C LEU A 84 2.67 -4.95 9.41
#